data_e4dabbc64cfeade748e6064fc021f06b
#
_entry.id   e4dabbc64cfeade748e6064fc021f06b
#
_cell.length_a   1.000
_cell.length_b   1.000
_cell.length_c   1.000
_cell.angle_alpha   90.00
_cell.angle_beta   90.00
_cell.angle_gamma   90.00
#
_symmetry.space_group_name_H-M   'P 1'
#
loop_
_entity.id
_entity.type
_entity.pdbx_description
1 polymer ?
#
loop_
_entity_poly.entity_id
_entity_poly.type
_entity_poly.pdbx_seq_one_letter_code
_entity_poly.pdbx_strand_id
1 'polypeptide(L)'
;MTQQIGLFTERQIVSSAYLAFGKKSSFRCHWDTRDVFAIQLIGRKRWVVYEPSFELPLYTQQSKDLEHIYPCPINPYMDIILEPGDVFYLPKGWWHNPLPIGQPSFHLALGTFPALGIDYLQWTLSHMENFLGARKSLSKWASDQENLANIANHIHRLINNHEHYLNFMKNHLIGTRIDSPLAVEAFCRADTETIPLHSQLCLCTNNKFGIEQNYLICNGTKLNIDPHSMPIINHIAASPGTSLEDLIHNFPQHESTDIKKLITALCKEDILSITL
;
A
#
# COMPACT_ATOMS: atom_id res chain seq x y z
N MET A 1 5.87 -10.93 6.74
CA MET A 1 4.84 -11.30 5.75
C MET A 1 4.05 -10.07 5.26
N THR A 2 3.41 -9.27 6.11
CA THR A 2 2.72 -8.02 5.70
C THR A 2 3.65 -7.11 4.90
N GLN A 3 4.85 -6.86 5.40
CA GLN A 3 5.87 -6.07 4.72
C GLN A 3 6.28 -6.67 3.35
N GLN A 4 6.42 -8.00 3.27
CA GLN A 4 6.78 -8.66 2.00
C GLN A 4 5.69 -8.50 0.93
N ILE A 5 4.41 -8.65 1.30
CA ILE A 5 3.29 -8.38 0.39
C ILE A 5 3.24 -6.90 0.02
N GLY A 6 3.50 -6.01 0.97
CA GLY A 6 3.59 -4.57 0.71
C GLY A 6 4.69 -4.23 -0.31
N LEU A 7 5.89 -4.78 -0.14
CA LEU A 7 6.99 -4.61 -1.08
C LEU A 7 6.68 -5.21 -2.46
N PHE A 8 6.03 -6.39 -2.51
CA PHE A 8 5.65 -7.05 -3.74
C PHE A 8 4.60 -6.27 -4.53
N THR A 9 3.62 -5.69 -3.83
CA THR A 9 2.51 -4.95 -4.46
C THR A 9 2.78 -3.46 -4.62
N GLU A 10 3.84 -2.94 -3.99
CA GLU A 10 4.14 -1.51 -3.84
C GLU A 10 2.97 -0.71 -3.25
N ARG A 11 2.18 -1.35 -2.36
CA ARG A 11 0.97 -0.76 -1.76
C ARG A 11 1.02 -0.80 -0.24
N GLN A 12 0.29 0.10 0.38
CA GLN A 12 -0.01 -0.01 1.80
C GLN A 12 -0.83 -1.27 2.05
N ILE A 13 -0.47 -2.00 3.11
CA ILE A 13 -1.16 -3.22 3.55
C ILE A 13 -1.72 -3.00 4.95
N VAL A 14 -2.95 -3.43 5.15
CA VAL A 14 -3.55 -3.55 6.47
C VAL A 14 -3.90 -5.00 6.71
N SER A 15 -3.42 -5.54 7.83
CA SER A 15 -3.63 -6.93 8.22
C SER A 15 -4.81 -7.05 9.18
N SER A 16 -5.70 -7.99 8.91
CA SER A 16 -6.79 -8.40 9.80
C SER A 16 -6.63 -9.88 10.15
N ALA A 17 -6.83 -10.22 11.42
CA ALA A 17 -6.74 -11.59 11.93
C ALA A 17 -8.13 -12.21 12.09
N TYR A 18 -8.33 -13.41 11.55
CA TYR A 18 -9.58 -14.14 11.59
C TYR A 18 -9.42 -15.51 12.21
N LEU A 19 -10.05 -15.71 13.37
CA LEU A 19 -10.11 -16.99 14.07
C LEU A 19 -11.51 -17.59 13.99
N ALA A 20 -11.60 -18.89 13.78
CA ALA A 20 -12.85 -19.64 13.81
C ALA A 20 -12.67 -20.94 14.62
N PHE A 21 -13.64 -21.26 15.47
CA PHE A 21 -13.57 -22.39 16.40
C PHE A 21 -14.66 -23.43 16.19
N GLY A 22 -15.43 -23.35 15.13
CA GLY A 22 -16.58 -24.24 14.95
C GLY A 22 -16.97 -24.46 13.48
N LYS A 23 -18.23 -24.85 13.29
CA LYS A 23 -18.81 -25.07 11.96
C LYS A 23 -19.61 -23.87 11.45
N LYS A 24 -19.95 -22.92 12.32
CA LYS A 24 -20.77 -21.77 11.95
C LYS A 24 -19.92 -20.68 11.36
N SER A 25 -20.25 -20.26 10.12
CA SER A 25 -19.64 -19.08 9.53
C SER A 25 -20.08 -17.82 10.26
N SER A 26 -19.13 -16.93 10.56
CA SER A 26 -19.39 -15.61 11.13
C SER A 26 -19.65 -14.55 10.07
N PHE A 27 -19.27 -14.83 8.83
CA PHE A 27 -19.42 -13.94 7.70
C PHE A 27 -20.34 -14.58 6.66
N ARG A 28 -21.20 -13.76 6.06
CA ARG A 28 -21.97 -14.13 4.88
C ARG A 28 -21.07 -14.12 3.63
N CYS A 29 -21.60 -14.61 2.52
CA CYS A 29 -21.02 -14.37 1.21
C CYS A 29 -20.97 -12.86 0.95
N HIS A 30 -19.82 -12.33 0.52
CA HIS A 30 -19.59 -10.90 0.31
C HIS A 30 -18.45 -10.68 -0.68
N TRP A 31 -18.32 -9.47 -1.19
CA TRP A 31 -17.10 -9.01 -1.83
C TRP A 31 -16.38 -7.99 -0.93
N ASP A 32 -15.07 -7.90 -1.10
CA ASP A 32 -14.25 -6.83 -0.55
C ASP A 32 -14.04 -5.71 -1.58
N THR A 33 -13.90 -4.48 -1.08
CA THR A 33 -13.64 -3.28 -1.89
C THR A 33 -12.16 -3.04 -2.14
N ARG A 34 -11.32 -4.03 -1.84
CA ARG A 34 -9.88 -4.03 -2.02
C ARG A 34 -9.38 -5.41 -2.38
N ASP A 35 -8.19 -5.49 -2.99
CA ASP A 35 -7.53 -6.76 -3.18
C ASP A 35 -7.08 -7.31 -1.82
N VAL A 36 -7.22 -8.61 -1.62
CA VAL A 36 -6.89 -9.29 -0.37
C VAL A 36 -5.98 -10.49 -0.62
N PHE A 37 -4.96 -10.62 0.19
CA PHE A 37 -4.18 -11.85 0.30
C PHE A 37 -4.59 -12.58 1.59
N ALA A 38 -5.27 -13.70 1.45
CA ALA A 38 -5.62 -14.54 2.60
C ALA A 38 -4.49 -15.55 2.84
N ILE A 39 -3.92 -15.53 4.05
CA ILE A 39 -2.79 -16.39 4.43
C ILE A 39 -3.27 -17.33 5.51
N GLN A 40 -3.38 -18.61 5.19
CA GLN A 40 -3.79 -19.62 6.15
C GLN A 40 -2.62 -19.99 7.06
N LEU A 41 -2.79 -19.82 8.37
CA LEU A 41 -1.73 -20.05 9.35
C LEU A 41 -1.96 -21.32 10.19
N ILE A 42 -3.19 -21.54 10.65
CA ILE A 42 -3.53 -22.68 11.51
C ILE A 42 -4.83 -23.32 11.02
N GLY A 43 -4.85 -24.66 11.00
CA GLY A 43 -6.02 -25.42 10.57
C GLY A 43 -6.37 -25.18 9.10
N ARG A 44 -7.55 -25.65 8.68
CA ARG A 44 -8.02 -25.56 7.31
C ARG A 44 -9.29 -24.75 7.21
N LYS A 45 -9.49 -24.07 6.07
CA LYS A 45 -10.69 -23.27 5.80
C LYS A 45 -11.10 -23.42 4.36
N ARG A 46 -12.40 -23.71 4.11
CA ARG A 46 -12.95 -23.78 2.75
C ARG A 46 -13.29 -22.38 2.26
N TRP A 47 -12.92 -22.08 1.04
CA TRP A 47 -13.24 -20.84 0.36
C TRP A 47 -14.03 -21.14 -0.90
N VAL A 48 -15.26 -20.63 -0.96
CA VAL A 48 -16.10 -20.68 -2.16
C VAL A 48 -16.09 -19.29 -2.76
N VAL A 49 -15.67 -19.18 -4.01
CA VAL A 49 -15.42 -17.90 -4.70
C VAL A 49 -16.29 -17.83 -5.94
N TYR A 50 -16.83 -16.65 -6.22
CA TYR A 50 -17.69 -16.42 -7.39
C TYR A 50 -17.20 -15.17 -8.14
N GLU A 51 -17.48 -15.14 -9.44
CA GLU A 51 -17.16 -13.98 -10.27
C GLU A 51 -17.86 -12.69 -9.80
N PRO A 52 -17.30 -11.52 -10.08
CA PRO A 52 -17.91 -10.26 -9.68
C PRO A 52 -19.21 -10.01 -10.45
N SER A 53 -20.29 -9.69 -9.76
CA SER A 53 -21.50 -9.11 -10.35
C SER A 53 -21.44 -7.57 -10.40
N PHE A 54 -20.46 -6.98 -9.70
CA PHE A 54 -20.14 -5.57 -9.70
C PHE A 54 -18.62 -5.40 -9.69
N GLU A 55 -18.07 -4.91 -10.80
CA GLU A 55 -16.63 -4.84 -11.00
C GLU A 55 -15.98 -3.67 -10.26
N LEU A 56 -14.79 -3.90 -9.72
CA LEU A 56 -13.90 -2.91 -9.12
C LEU A 56 -14.60 -1.94 -8.15
N PRO A 57 -15.37 -2.42 -7.15
CA PRO A 57 -16.13 -1.57 -6.24
C PRO A 57 -15.24 -0.57 -5.51
N LEU A 58 -15.71 0.65 -5.34
CA LEU A 58 -15.08 1.66 -4.50
C LEU A 58 -15.30 1.32 -3.01
N TYR A 59 -14.51 1.92 -2.14
CA TYR A 59 -14.59 1.72 -0.69
C TYR A 59 -16.01 1.92 -0.12
N THR A 60 -16.77 2.86 -0.67
CA THR A 60 -18.15 3.16 -0.27
C THR A 60 -19.18 2.18 -0.84
N GLN A 61 -18.79 1.27 -1.74
CA GLN A 61 -19.69 0.35 -2.45
C GLN A 61 -19.58 -1.06 -1.86
N GLN A 62 -20.04 -1.19 -0.61
CA GLN A 62 -19.98 -2.45 0.14
C GLN A 62 -21.02 -3.45 -0.38
N SER A 63 -20.68 -4.73 -0.39
CA SER A 63 -21.61 -5.80 -0.83
C SER A 63 -22.93 -5.79 -0.05
N LYS A 64 -22.88 -5.53 1.26
CA LYS A 64 -24.08 -5.46 2.12
C LYS A 64 -25.12 -4.43 1.67
N ASP A 65 -24.65 -3.36 1.01
CA ASP A 65 -25.50 -2.24 0.58
C ASP A 65 -25.99 -2.43 -0.85
N LEU A 66 -25.31 -3.26 -1.65
CA LEU A 66 -25.55 -3.40 -3.10
C LEU A 66 -25.98 -4.80 -3.53
N GLU A 67 -25.99 -5.81 -2.65
CA GLU A 67 -26.32 -7.20 -3.02
C GLU A 67 -27.75 -7.38 -3.56
N HIS A 68 -28.68 -6.48 -3.24
CA HIS A 68 -30.04 -6.49 -3.76
C HIS A 68 -30.11 -6.08 -5.25
N ILE A 69 -29.11 -5.35 -5.76
CA ILE A 69 -28.99 -4.95 -7.17
C ILE A 69 -28.01 -5.87 -7.89
N TYR A 70 -26.91 -6.22 -7.22
CA TYR A 70 -25.82 -7.05 -7.75
C TYR A 70 -25.66 -8.30 -6.88
N PRO A 71 -26.52 -9.31 -7.02
CA PRO A 71 -26.49 -10.51 -6.16
C PRO A 71 -25.27 -11.37 -6.43
N CYS A 72 -24.89 -12.18 -5.43
CA CYS A 72 -23.89 -13.21 -5.60
C CYS A 72 -24.31 -14.21 -6.69
N PRO A 73 -23.45 -14.54 -7.65
CA PRO A 73 -23.76 -15.58 -8.65
C PRO A 73 -24.06 -16.94 -8.00
N ILE A 74 -24.85 -17.74 -8.68
CA ILE A 74 -25.27 -19.08 -8.17
C ILE A 74 -24.13 -20.09 -8.30
N ASN A 75 -23.42 -20.05 -9.43
CA ASN A 75 -22.37 -21.03 -9.73
C ASN A 75 -21.01 -20.51 -9.21
N PRO A 76 -20.33 -21.28 -8.37
CA PRO A 76 -18.99 -20.89 -7.92
C PRO A 76 -17.98 -20.97 -9.07
N TYR A 77 -17.09 -19.99 -9.12
CA TYR A 77 -15.90 -20.02 -9.96
C TYR A 77 -14.84 -20.99 -9.40
N MET A 78 -14.70 -20.99 -8.06
CA MET A 78 -13.71 -21.82 -7.37
C MET A 78 -14.26 -22.27 -6.01
N ASP A 79 -13.93 -23.50 -5.63
CA ASP A 79 -14.24 -24.09 -4.32
C ASP A 79 -13.00 -24.86 -3.85
N ILE A 80 -12.28 -24.28 -2.89
CA ILE A 80 -10.98 -24.78 -2.42
C ILE A 80 -10.91 -24.82 -0.90
N ILE A 81 -10.02 -25.66 -0.40
CA ILE A 81 -9.64 -25.67 1.02
C ILE A 81 -8.21 -25.16 1.12
N LEU A 82 -8.02 -24.09 1.89
CA LEU A 82 -6.69 -23.59 2.22
C LEU A 82 -6.14 -24.33 3.41
N GLU A 83 -4.87 -24.70 3.33
CA GLU A 83 -4.08 -25.36 4.36
C GLU A 83 -3.01 -24.43 4.93
N PRO A 84 -2.44 -24.69 6.13
CA PRO A 84 -1.38 -23.86 6.69
C PRO A 84 -0.20 -23.70 5.72
N GLY A 85 0.16 -22.43 5.45
CA GLY A 85 1.19 -22.04 4.49
C GLY A 85 0.64 -21.55 3.15
N ASP A 86 -0.64 -21.82 2.82
CA ASP A 86 -1.24 -21.33 1.60
C ASP A 86 -1.44 -19.81 1.64
N VAL A 87 -1.16 -19.16 0.51
CA VAL A 87 -1.45 -17.75 0.22
C VAL A 87 -2.43 -17.67 -0.94
N PHE A 88 -3.60 -17.13 -0.67
CA PHE A 88 -4.67 -17.01 -1.64
C PHE A 88 -4.93 -15.54 -1.98
N TYR A 89 -4.76 -15.17 -3.25
CA TYR A 89 -5.07 -13.83 -3.75
C TYR A 89 -6.52 -13.75 -4.21
N LEU A 90 -7.24 -12.76 -3.68
CA LEU A 90 -8.63 -12.46 -4.01
C LEU A 90 -8.73 -11.03 -4.54
N PRO A 91 -9.04 -10.83 -5.83
CA PRO A 91 -9.23 -9.49 -6.37
C PRO A 91 -10.45 -8.80 -5.77
N LYS A 92 -10.41 -7.47 -5.68
CA LYS A 92 -11.57 -6.69 -5.22
C LYS A 92 -12.81 -6.92 -6.10
N GLY A 93 -13.98 -6.99 -5.47
CA GLY A 93 -15.24 -7.23 -6.16
C GLY A 93 -15.59 -8.70 -6.36
N TRP A 94 -14.65 -9.61 -6.14
CA TRP A 94 -14.94 -11.04 -6.20
C TRP A 94 -15.72 -11.49 -4.98
N TRP A 95 -16.85 -12.15 -5.21
CA TRP A 95 -17.66 -12.73 -4.16
C TRP A 95 -16.94 -13.90 -3.52
N HIS A 96 -17.00 -13.99 -2.21
CA HIS A 96 -16.39 -15.10 -1.49
C HIS A 96 -17.12 -15.43 -0.19
N ASN A 97 -17.03 -16.70 0.17
CA ASN A 97 -17.62 -17.24 1.38
C ASN A 97 -16.59 -18.14 2.08
N PRO A 98 -15.87 -17.60 3.08
CA PRO A 98 -14.91 -18.37 3.86
C PRO A 98 -15.63 -19.20 4.93
N LEU A 99 -15.67 -20.52 4.75
CA LEU A 99 -16.43 -21.46 5.57
C LEU A 99 -15.51 -22.25 6.50
N PRO A 100 -15.76 -22.23 7.83
CA PRO A 100 -15.07 -23.13 8.74
C PRO A 100 -15.52 -24.59 8.52
N ILE A 101 -14.60 -25.55 8.64
CA ILE A 101 -14.86 -26.97 8.38
C ILE A 101 -14.88 -27.84 9.64
N GLY A 102 -15.22 -27.23 10.78
CA GLY A 102 -15.43 -27.94 12.05
C GLY A 102 -14.18 -28.15 12.89
N GLN A 103 -13.09 -27.45 12.57
CA GLN A 103 -11.85 -27.43 13.33
C GLN A 103 -11.43 -25.98 13.58
N PRO A 104 -10.61 -25.70 14.62
CA PRO A 104 -10.03 -24.36 14.78
C PRO A 104 -9.22 -23.97 13.56
N SER A 105 -9.41 -22.74 13.09
CA SER A 105 -8.66 -22.20 11.97
C SER A 105 -8.32 -20.74 12.20
N PHE A 106 -7.13 -20.33 11.73
CA PHE A 106 -6.65 -18.98 11.82
C PHE A 106 -6.01 -18.57 10.48
N HIS A 107 -6.46 -17.44 9.93
CA HIS A 107 -5.85 -16.84 8.77
C HIS A 107 -5.71 -15.32 8.94
N LEU A 108 -4.74 -14.74 8.25
CA LEU A 108 -4.62 -13.31 8.05
C LEU A 108 -5.24 -12.93 6.71
N ALA A 109 -5.95 -11.81 6.68
CA ALA A 109 -6.38 -11.16 5.47
C ALA A 109 -5.62 -9.84 5.33
N LEU A 110 -4.77 -9.76 4.32
CA LEU A 110 -3.93 -8.60 4.03
C LEU A 110 -4.60 -7.80 2.90
N GLY A 111 -5.29 -6.72 3.27
CA GLY A 111 -5.94 -5.82 2.33
C GLY A 111 -4.98 -4.78 1.78
N THR A 112 -5.00 -4.55 0.46
CA THR A 112 -4.16 -3.54 -0.21
C THR A 112 -4.90 -2.22 -0.40
N PHE A 113 -4.17 -1.10 -0.34
CA PHE A 113 -4.72 0.25 -0.47
C PHE A 113 -3.98 1.04 -1.57
N PRO A 114 -4.29 0.81 -2.85
CA PRO A 114 -3.74 1.59 -3.94
C PRO A 114 -4.42 2.96 -4.05
N ALA A 115 -3.73 3.92 -4.71
CA ALA A 115 -4.40 5.09 -5.25
C ALA A 115 -5.39 4.69 -6.35
N LEU A 116 -6.56 5.29 -6.37
CA LEU A 116 -7.59 5.05 -7.39
C LEU A 116 -7.75 6.27 -8.29
N GLY A 117 -8.28 6.06 -9.51
CA GLY A 117 -8.62 7.15 -10.41
C GLY A 117 -9.56 8.18 -9.80
N ILE A 118 -10.52 7.74 -8.96
CA ILE A 118 -11.42 8.64 -8.26
C ILE A 118 -10.68 9.53 -7.25
N ASP A 119 -9.63 9.01 -6.58
CA ASP A 119 -8.83 9.79 -5.63
C ASP A 119 -8.09 10.90 -6.38
N TYR A 120 -7.54 10.59 -7.56
CA TYR A 120 -6.88 11.58 -8.42
C TYR A 120 -7.87 12.66 -8.91
N LEU A 121 -9.08 12.27 -9.31
CA LEU A 121 -10.11 13.23 -9.70
C LEU A 121 -10.53 14.12 -8.56
N GLN A 122 -10.79 13.58 -7.38
CA GLN A 122 -11.16 14.36 -6.19
C GLN A 122 -10.04 15.32 -5.79
N TRP A 123 -8.79 14.85 -5.80
CA TRP A 123 -7.64 15.70 -5.52
C TRP A 123 -7.50 16.81 -6.57
N THR A 124 -7.67 16.51 -7.85
CA THR A 124 -7.67 17.53 -8.91
C THR A 124 -8.76 18.56 -8.70
N LEU A 125 -9.98 18.12 -8.35
CA LEU A 125 -11.10 19.03 -8.09
C LEU A 125 -10.85 19.92 -6.86
N SER A 126 -10.15 19.43 -5.83
CA SER A 126 -9.81 20.25 -4.67
C SER A 126 -8.87 21.41 -5.00
N HIS A 127 -8.12 21.33 -6.11
CA HIS A 127 -7.24 22.41 -6.59
C HIS A 127 -7.95 23.41 -7.52
N MET A 128 -9.21 23.17 -7.85
CA MET A 128 -10.01 24.06 -8.69
C MET A 128 -10.38 25.40 -8.02
N GLU A 129 -10.25 25.50 -6.72
CA GLU A 129 -10.50 26.77 -6.00
C GLU A 129 -9.63 27.94 -6.47
N ASN A 130 -8.45 27.65 -7.05
CA ASN A 130 -7.55 28.64 -7.63
C ASN A 130 -7.94 29.05 -9.06
N PHE A 131 -8.88 28.32 -9.70
CA PHE A 131 -9.34 28.64 -11.04
C PHE A 131 -10.56 29.57 -10.99
N LEU A 132 -10.45 30.76 -11.62
CA LEU A 132 -11.50 31.79 -11.57
C LEU A 132 -12.86 31.26 -12.04
N GLY A 133 -12.87 30.41 -13.10
CA GLY A 133 -14.10 29.82 -13.62
C GLY A 133 -14.88 29.01 -12.60
N ALA A 134 -14.18 28.26 -11.74
CA ALA A 134 -14.79 27.46 -10.68
C ALA A 134 -15.39 28.29 -9.53
N ARG A 135 -14.98 29.54 -9.38
CA ARG A 135 -15.46 30.48 -8.33
C ARG A 135 -16.63 31.35 -8.79
N LYS A 136 -16.98 31.32 -10.08
CA LYS A 136 -18.13 32.07 -10.60
C LYS A 136 -19.44 31.43 -10.15
N SER A 137 -20.42 32.25 -9.82
CA SER A 137 -21.78 31.81 -9.54
C SER A 137 -22.43 31.26 -10.80
N LEU A 138 -23.13 30.12 -10.66
CA LEU A 138 -23.94 29.54 -11.71
C LEU A 138 -25.38 30.09 -11.59
N SER A 139 -26.05 30.32 -12.72
CA SER A 139 -27.39 30.89 -12.74
C SER A 139 -28.34 30.11 -13.65
N LYS A 140 -28.04 30.04 -14.94
CA LYS A 140 -28.89 29.35 -15.95
C LYS A 140 -27.97 28.63 -16.95
N TRP A 141 -28.41 27.45 -17.36
CA TRP A 141 -27.64 26.63 -18.31
C TRP A 141 -27.16 27.42 -19.53
N ALA A 142 -28.04 28.18 -20.17
CA ALA A 142 -27.68 28.93 -21.39
C ALA A 142 -26.60 30.00 -21.19
N SER A 143 -26.59 30.66 -20.03
CA SER A 143 -25.57 31.68 -19.70
C SER A 143 -24.28 31.10 -19.15
N ASP A 144 -24.32 29.89 -18.61
CA ASP A 144 -23.21 29.30 -17.90
C ASP A 144 -22.35 28.39 -18.81
N GLN A 145 -22.83 28.03 -20.03
CA GLN A 145 -22.19 27.09 -20.93
C GLN A 145 -20.73 27.42 -21.24
N GLU A 146 -20.41 28.68 -21.53
CA GLU A 146 -19.05 29.09 -21.82
C GLU A 146 -18.13 28.89 -20.61
N ASN A 147 -18.61 29.26 -19.42
CA ASN A 147 -17.84 29.07 -18.18
C ASN A 147 -17.65 27.56 -17.87
N LEU A 148 -18.70 26.75 -18.05
CA LEU A 148 -18.62 25.30 -17.84
C LEU A 148 -17.64 24.64 -18.82
N ALA A 149 -17.64 25.07 -20.09
CA ALA A 149 -16.67 24.60 -21.08
C ALA A 149 -15.22 24.98 -20.69
N ASN A 150 -15.02 26.19 -20.15
CA ASN A 150 -13.70 26.63 -19.67
C ASN A 150 -13.25 25.79 -18.44
N ILE A 151 -14.15 25.44 -17.53
CA ILE A 151 -13.88 24.55 -16.38
C ILE A 151 -13.49 23.17 -16.90
N ALA A 152 -14.28 22.57 -17.81
CA ALA A 152 -14.01 21.25 -18.36
C ALA A 152 -12.64 21.19 -19.08
N ASN A 153 -12.32 22.20 -19.88
CA ASN A 153 -11.03 22.30 -20.55
C ASN A 153 -9.85 22.46 -19.56
N HIS A 154 -10.07 23.16 -18.45
CA HIS A 154 -9.04 23.29 -17.41
C HIS A 154 -8.80 21.97 -16.71
N ILE A 155 -9.85 21.25 -16.31
CA ILE A 155 -9.75 19.91 -15.71
C ILE A 155 -9.05 18.95 -16.67
N HIS A 156 -9.44 18.93 -17.95
CA HIS A 156 -8.82 18.10 -18.98
C HIS A 156 -7.30 18.32 -19.05
N ARG A 157 -6.84 19.58 -19.02
CA ARG A 157 -5.40 19.91 -19.03
C ARG A 157 -4.70 19.43 -17.78
N LEU A 158 -5.31 19.57 -16.59
CA LEU A 158 -4.74 19.10 -15.33
C LEU A 158 -4.60 17.59 -15.30
N ILE A 159 -5.65 16.84 -15.66
CA ILE A 159 -5.65 15.37 -15.63
C ILE A 159 -4.58 14.80 -16.58
N ASN A 160 -4.34 15.44 -17.72
CA ASN A 160 -3.34 14.99 -18.70
C ASN A 160 -1.94 15.59 -18.45
N ASN A 161 -1.74 16.30 -17.34
CA ASN A 161 -0.43 16.85 -17.01
C ASN A 161 0.35 15.88 -16.13
N HIS A 162 1.51 15.42 -16.62
CA HIS A 162 2.37 14.47 -15.92
C HIS A 162 2.86 15.01 -14.57
N GLU A 163 3.26 16.27 -14.48
CA GLU A 163 3.71 16.87 -13.22
C GLU A 163 2.58 16.95 -12.19
N HIS A 164 1.36 17.27 -12.65
CA HIS A 164 0.17 17.28 -11.78
C HIS A 164 -0.11 15.87 -11.22
N TYR A 165 -0.01 14.83 -12.07
CA TYR A 165 -0.13 13.44 -11.63
C TYR A 165 0.96 13.05 -10.63
N LEU A 166 2.23 13.41 -10.87
CA LEU A 166 3.31 13.15 -9.93
C LEU A 166 3.10 13.84 -8.57
N ASN A 167 2.56 15.06 -8.57
CA ASN A 167 2.22 15.77 -7.34
C ASN A 167 1.08 15.07 -6.57
N PHE A 168 0.06 14.56 -7.27
CA PHE A 168 -0.97 13.73 -6.66
C PHE A 168 -0.39 12.48 -6.01
N MET A 169 0.38 11.68 -6.76
CA MET A 169 0.98 10.44 -6.24
C MET A 169 1.86 10.70 -5.03
N LYS A 170 2.66 11.76 -5.07
CA LYS A 170 3.48 12.18 -3.94
C LYS A 170 2.64 12.51 -2.70
N ASN A 171 1.55 13.29 -2.85
CA ASN A 171 0.67 13.64 -1.75
C ASN A 171 -0.08 12.41 -1.20
N HIS A 172 -0.54 11.52 -2.09
CA HIS A 172 -1.17 10.27 -1.71
C HIS A 172 -0.21 9.40 -0.87
N LEU A 173 1.02 9.22 -1.32
CA LEU A 173 2.02 8.41 -0.63
C LEU A 173 2.49 9.01 0.69
N ILE A 174 2.56 10.34 0.81
CA ILE A 174 2.81 11.02 2.09
C ILE A 174 1.73 10.68 3.12
N GLY A 175 0.48 10.49 2.68
CA GLY A 175 -0.63 10.08 3.53
C GLY A 175 -0.60 8.61 3.96
N THR A 176 0.17 7.75 3.28
CA THR A 176 0.27 6.33 3.60
C THR A 176 1.29 6.10 4.72
N ARG A 177 0.95 5.21 5.65
CA ARG A 177 1.86 4.82 6.72
C ARG A 177 2.11 3.33 6.67
N ILE A 178 3.33 2.94 7.03
CA ILE A 178 3.76 1.56 7.13
C ILE A 178 4.16 1.33 8.58
N ASP A 179 3.61 0.30 9.20
CA ASP A 179 4.07 -0.15 10.50
C ASP A 179 5.51 -0.66 10.35
N SER A 180 6.44 0.07 10.92
CA SER A 180 7.84 -0.33 11.01
C SER A 180 8.13 -0.74 12.45
N PRO A 181 8.77 -1.89 12.68
CA PRO A 181 9.26 -2.21 14.01
C PRO A 181 10.27 -1.14 14.43
N LEU A 182 10.03 -0.54 15.58
CA LEU A 182 11.02 0.37 16.19
C LEU A 182 12.30 -0.43 16.46
N ALA A 183 13.40 0.00 15.88
CA ALA A 183 14.72 -0.62 16.08
C ALA A 183 15.30 -0.26 17.46
N VAL A 184 14.48 -0.27 18.51
CA VAL A 184 14.80 0.17 19.87
C VAL A 184 16.01 -0.60 20.41
N GLU A 185 16.09 -1.91 20.14
CA GLU A 185 17.19 -2.75 20.61
C GLU A 185 18.56 -2.32 20.07
N ALA A 186 18.61 -1.77 18.85
CA ALA A 186 19.85 -1.31 18.25
C ALA A 186 20.35 0.02 18.85
N PHE A 187 19.45 0.81 19.44
CA PHE A 187 19.76 2.15 19.96
C PHE A 187 19.75 2.24 21.50
N CYS A 188 19.22 1.22 22.18
CA CYS A 188 19.12 1.21 23.66
C CYS A 188 20.33 0.55 24.36
N ARG A 189 21.31 0.01 23.63
CA ARG A 189 22.53 -0.51 24.24
C ARG A 189 23.48 0.66 24.51
N ALA A 190 23.76 0.92 25.78
CA ALA A 190 24.51 2.09 26.25
C ALA A 190 25.97 2.18 25.70
N ASP A 191 26.48 1.11 25.15
CA ASP A 191 27.89 0.94 24.77
C ASP A 191 28.13 0.88 23.24
N THR A 192 27.09 0.93 22.42
CA THR A 192 27.23 0.87 20.97
C THR A 192 26.39 1.94 20.27
N GLU A 193 27.02 3.03 19.92
CA GLU A 193 26.45 4.01 18.96
C GLU A 193 26.40 3.46 17.51
N THR A 194 26.77 2.20 17.30
CA THR A 194 26.95 1.63 15.96
C THR A 194 26.06 0.42 15.75
N ILE A 195 25.33 0.43 14.64
CA ILE A 195 24.58 -0.73 14.13
C ILE A 195 25.56 -1.88 13.89
N PRO A 196 25.28 -3.12 14.38
CA PRO A 196 26.12 -4.28 14.12
C PRO A 196 26.27 -4.57 12.62
N LEU A 197 27.47 -5.01 12.20
CA LEU A 197 27.76 -5.24 10.78
C LEU A 197 26.87 -6.30 10.12
N HIS A 198 26.44 -7.31 10.88
CA HIS A 198 25.55 -8.38 10.40
C HIS A 198 24.07 -8.00 10.36
N SER A 199 23.69 -6.79 10.82
CA SER A 199 22.32 -6.32 10.78
C SER A 199 21.81 -6.27 9.35
N GLN A 200 20.63 -6.85 9.12
CA GLN A 200 19.96 -6.82 7.83
C GLN A 200 19.15 -5.54 7.69
N LEU A 201 19.27 -4.91 6.54
CA LEU A 201 18.71 -3.58 6.24
C LEU A 201 17.51 -3.70 5.32
N CYS A 202 16.40 -3.01 5.66
CA CYS A 202 15.20 -2.97 4.84
C CYS A 202 14.62 -1.56 4.83
N LEU A 203 14.25 -1.03 3.66
CA LEU A 203 13.52 0.24 3.59
C LEU A 203 12.12 0.08 4.18
N CYS A 204 11.69 1.05 4.98
CA CYS A 204 10.35 1.14 5.56
C CYS A 204 9.36 1.79 4.57
N THR A 205 9.54 1.57 3.28
CA THR A 205 8.62 2.00 2.23
C THR A 205 8.31 0.83 1.32
N ASN A 206 7.02 0.64 1.00
CA ASN A 206 6.60 -0.34 0.00
C ASN A 206 6.74 0.20 -1.42
N ASN A 207 7.05 1.48 -1.57
CA ASN A 207 6.97 2.20 -2.82
C ASN A 207 8.32 2.82 -3.18
N LYS A 208 8.74 2.59 -4.42
CA LYS A 208 9.98 3.14 -4.98
C LYS A 208 9.76 4.46 -5.74
N PHE A 209 8.56 5.02 -5.66
CA PHE A 209 8.21 6.28 -6.29
C PHE A 209 9.13 7.41 -5.81
N GLY A 210 9.74 8.11 -6.74
CA GLY A 210 10.66 9.21 -6.45
C GLY A 210 12.12 8.82 -6.32
N ILE A 211 12.49 7.54 -6.21
CA ILE A 211 13.90 7.13 -6.14
C ILE A 211 14.70 7.66 -7.33
N GLU A 212 14.16 7.58 -8.54
CA GLU A 212 14.81 8.13 -9.75
C GLU A 212 14.94 9.66 -9.72
N GLN A 213 14.18 10.34 -8.87
CA GLN A 213 14.17 11.79 -8.68
C GLN A 213 14.91 12.23 -7.42
N ASN A 214 15.74 11.37 -6.87
CA ASN A 214 16.55 11.59 -5.66
C ASN A 214 15.73 11.92 -4.41
N TYR A 215 14.56 11.30 -4.25
CA TYR A 215 13.81 11.36 -2.99
C TYR A 215 13.14 10.03 -2.65
N LEU A 216 12.84 9.84 -1.38
CA LEU A 216 11.99 8.78 -0.86
C LEU A 216 10.75 9.39 -0.20
N ILE A 217 9.65 8.65 -0.26
CA ILE A 217 8.48 8.93 0.56
C ILE A 217 8.30 7.75 1.50
N CYS A 218 8.38 8.02 2.79
CA CYS A 218 8.27 7.02 3.83
C CYS A 218 7.58 7.61 5.07
N ASN A 219 6.64 6.89 5.64
CA ASN A 219 5.96 7.23 6.90
C ASN A 219 5.46 8.69 7.01
N GLY A 220 4.91 9.22 5.92
CA GLY A 220 4.37 10.58 5.90
C GLY A 220 5.40 11.67 5.62
N THR A 221 6.65 11.31 5.34
CA THR A 221 7.74 12.27 5.11
C THR A 221 8.31 12.09 3.71
N LYS A 222 8.54 13.20 3.01
CA LYS A 222 9.38 13.23 1.82
C LYS A 222 10.81 13.55 2.24
N LEU A 223 11.70 12.59 2.05
CA LEU A 223 13.14 12.76 2.27
C LEU A 223 13.84 13.00 0.93
N ASN A 224 14.49 14.16 0.76
CA ASN A 224 15.39 14.38 -0.37
C ASN A 224 16.74 13.71 -0.04
N ILE A 225 17.26 12.95 -0.98
CA ILE A 225 18.50 12.19 -0.81
C ILE A 225 19.58 12.86 -1.65
N ASP A 226 20.75 13.01 -1.03
CA ASP A 226 21.93 13.46 -1.75
C ASP A 226 22.26 12.48 -2.90
N PRO A 227 22.49 12.97 -4.13
CA PRO A 227 22.82 12.13 -5.28
C PRO A 227 23.99 11.16 -5.04
N HIS A 228 24.94 11.53 -4.19
CA HIS A 228 26.08 10.69 -3.84
C HIS A 228 25.68 9.46 -2.99
N SER A 229 24.64 9.59 -2.16
CA SER A 229 24.07 8.52 -1.34
C SER A 229 23.03 7.66 -2.08
N MET A 230 22.51 8.12 -3.21
CA MET A 230 21.45 7.40 -3.97
C MET A 230 21.83 5.97 -4.38
N PRO A 231 23.07 5.67 -4.84
CA PRO A 231 23.43 4.29 -5.18
C PRO A 231 23.28 3.32 -3.99
N ILE A 232 23.57 3.77 -2.77
CA ILE A 232 23.42 2.98 -1.53
C ILE A 232 21.93 2.68 -1.29
N ILE A 233 21.09 3.72 -1.39
CA ILE A 233 19.63 3.59 -1.20
C ILE A 233 19.03 2.68 -2.27
N ASN A 234 19.42 2.82 -3.53
CA ASN A 234 18.98 1.96 -4.62
C ASN A 234 19.34 0.49 -4.39
N HIS A 235 20.55 0.24 -3.88
CA HIS A 235 20.98 -1.12 -3.55
C HIS A 235 20.11 -1.74 -2.46
N ILE A 236 19.85 -1.03 -1.36
CA ILE A 236 18.97 -1.50 -0.29
C ILE A 236 17.55 -1.75 -0.81
N ALA A 237 17.04 -0.86 -1.69
CA ALA A 237 15.71 -1.01 -2.30
C ALA A 237 15.61 -2.24 -3.22
N ALA A 238 16.69 -2.56 -3.94
CA ALA A 238 16.75 -3.70 -4.85
C ALA A 238 17.02 -5.02 -4.13
N SER A 239 17.70 -4.97 -2.98
CA SER A 239 18.15 -6.14 -2.21
C SER A 239 17.73 -6.00 -0.73
N PRO A 240 16.42 -6.08 -0.42
CA PRO A 240 15.96 -6.02 0.97
C PRO A 240 16.59 -7.13 1.81
N GLY A 241 17.08 -6.78 3.00
CA GLY A 241 17.80 -7.71 3.89
C GLY A 241 19.30 -7.80 3.61
N THR A 242 19.87 -6.91 2.76
CA THR A 242 21.34 -6.81 2.65
C THR A 242 21.96 -6.46 4.01
N SER A 243 23.09 -7.09 4.36
CA SER A 243 23.77 -6.76 5.61
C SER A 243 24.51 -5.42 5.51
N LEU A 244 24.74 -4.78 6.65
CA LEU A 244 25.57 -3.57 6.69
C LEU A 244 27.00 -3.87 6.22
N GLU A 245 27.52 -5.07 6.49
CA GLU A 245 28.83 -5.52 6.05
C GLU A 245 28.90 -5.64 4.53
N ASP A 246 27.92 -6.32 3.91
CA ASP A 246 27.82 -6.44 2.44
C ASP A 246 27.67 -5.06 1.78
N LEU A 247 26.89 -4.17 2.41
CA LEU A 247 26.72 -2.82 1.91
C LEU A 247 28.05 -2.05 1.89
N ILE A 248 28.83 -2.10 2.96
CA ILE A 248 30.15 -1.48 3.02
C ILE A 248 31.10 -2.10 1.97
N HIS A 249 31.04 -3.41 1.79
CA HIS A 249 31.88 -4.10 0.79
C HIS A 249 31.52 -3.70 -0.65
N ASN A 250 30.23 -3.54 -0.94
CA ASN A 250 29.74 -3.21 -2.28
C ASN A 250 29.97 -1.74 -2.69
N PHE A 251 30.25 -0.86 -1.70
CA PHE A 251 30.48 0.57 -1.94
C PHE A 251 31.83 1.04 -1.42
N PRO A 252 32.97 0.47 -1.91
CA PRO A 252 34.31 0.78 -1.43
C PRO A 252 34.75 2.23 -1.71
N GLN A 253 34.04 2.95 -2.58
CA GLN A 253 34.28 4.37 -2.84
C GLN A 253 33.77 5.30 -1.74
N HIS A 254 32.97 4.80 -0.81
CA HIS A 254 32.48 5.53 0.36
C HIS A 254 33.25 5.06 1.61
N GLU A 255 33.54 5.98 2.50
CA GLU A 255 34.11 5.59 3.79
C GLU A 255 33.09 4.80 4.62
N SER A 256 33.54 3.71 5.25
CA SER A 256 32.64 2.87 6.06
C SER A 256 31.96 3.64 7.20
N THR A 257 32.65 4.66 7.72
CA THR A 257 32.08 5.58 8.72
C THR A 257 30.92 6.41 8.20
N ASP A 258 30.94 6.84 6.95
CA ASP A 258 29.90 7.66 6.36
C ASP A 258 28.67 6.80 5.99
N ILE A 259 28.89 5.58 5.48
CA ILE A 259 27.80 4.61 5.29
C ILE A 259 27.11 4.34 6.63
N LYS A 260 27.85 4.08 7.71
CA LYS A 260 27.28 3.84 9.05
C LYS A 260 26.47 5.03 9.56
N LYS A 261 26.97 6.26 9.39
CA LYS A 261 26.23 7.47 9.76
C LYS A 261 24.94 7.63 8.97
N LEU A 262 24.97 7.40 7.65
CA LEU A 262 23.79 7.44 6.79
C LEU A 262 22.75 6.43 7.26
N ILE A 263 23.14 5.16 7.43
CA ILE A 263 22.24 4.10 7.88
C ILE A 263 21.66 4.42 9.26
N THR A 264 22.48 4.88 10.20
CA THR A 264 22.04 5.28 11.55
C THR A 264 21.03 6.42 11.50
N ALA A 265 21.27 7.42 10.65
CA ALA A 265 20.33 8.54 10.47
C ALA A 265 19.00 8.07 9.90
N LEU A 266 19.01 7.21 8.87
CA LEU A 266 17.80 6.67 8.26
C LEU A 266 16.99 5.78 9.21
N CYS A 267 17.66 5.02 10.10
CA CYS A 267 16.99 4.24 11.14
C CYS A 267 16.34 5.12 12.21
N LYS A 268 16.98 6.23 12.60
CA LYS A 268 16.43 7.19 13.58
C LYS A 268 15.17 7.91 13.09
N GLU A 269 15.05 8.04 11.76
CA GLU A 269 13.89 8.67 11.10
C GLU A 269 12.83 7.65 10.66
N ASP A 270 12.93 6.38 11.09
CA ASP A 270 12.02 5.28 10.71
C ASP A 270 11.91 5.06 9.19
N ILE A 271 12.95 5.42 8.44
CA ILE A 271 13.04 5.23 6.99
C ILE A 271 13.61 3.87 6.65
N LEU A 272 14.47 3.35 7.54
CA LEU A 272 15.14 2.08 7.40
C LEU A 272 14.96 1.26 8.67
N SER A 273 14.50 0.03 8.50
CA SER A 273 14.43 -0.96 9.59
C SER A 273 15.68 -1.84 9.58
N ILE A 274 16.06 -2.29 10.76
CA ILE A 274 17.15 -3.26 10.95
C ILE A 274 16.60 -4.50 11.65
N THR A 275 17.09 -5.67 11.23
CA THR A 275 16.89 -6.94 11.92
C THR A 275 18.27 -7.49 12.32
N LEU A 276 18.41 -7.87 13.60
CA LEU A 276 19.66 -8.41 14.16
C LEU A 276 19.79 -9.91 13.86
#